data_8dff1d6e5a9cc8420bc096b55759225e
#
_entry.id   8dff1d6e5a9cc8420bc096b55759225e
#
_cell.length_a   1.000
_cell.length_b   1.000
_cell.length_c   1.000
_cell.angle_alpha   90.00
_cell.angle_beta   90.00
_cell.angle_gamma   90.00
#
_symmetry.space_group_name_H-M   'P 1'
#
loop_
_entity.id
_entity.type
_entity.pdbx_description
1 polymer ?
#
loop_
_entity_poly.entity_id
_entity_poly.type
_entity_poly.pdbx_seq_one_letter_code
_entity_poly.pdbx_strand_id
1 'polypeptide(L)'
;MRFVFFGAIVAAAFISYGLGLAGFFWGWIGFAIAAPLTLLGIWDLIQNRHSLLRNYPVIAHMRWLFEGIRPEIRQYLIESDADAFPFNREQRSLVYQRAKQEQETVPFGTQMDVYKAGYGYFTHSLAPVHPENSNFRRRVGGPDCTQPYDISLLNISGMSFGAISANAIEALNRGAATGGFAHDTGEGSISSYHRRHGGDLIWQIASGYFGCRTDDGMFDPEKFAATAADPQVKMVELKLSQGAKPGHGGVLPAS
;
A
#
# COMPACT_ATOMS: atom_id res chain seq x y z
N MET A 1 -9.69 32.81 -29.02
CA MET A 1 -10.06 32.12 -27.79
C MET A 1 -8.94 31.94 -26.73
N ARG A 2 -7.63 31.95 -27.11
CA ARG A 2 -6.50 31.68 -26.18
C ARG A 2 -6.47 32.58 -24.94
N PHE A 3 -6.74 33.85 -25.05
CA PHE A 3 -6.60 34.82 -23.96
C PHE A 3 -7.93 35.23 -23.32
N VAL A 4 -9.06 34.68 -23.79
CA VAL A 4 -10.40 35.06 -23.29
C VAL A 4 -10.53 34.77 -21.78
N PHE A 5 -10.07 33.60 -21.35
CA PHE A 5 -10.12 33.22 -19.94
C PHE A 5 -9.24 34.11 -19.05
N PHE A 6 -8.02 34.41 -19.50
CA PHE A 6 -7.13 35.34 -18.80
C PHE A 6 -7.69 36.75 -18.77
N GLY A 7 -8.22 37.23 -19.89
CA GLY A 7 -8.89 38.55 -19.96
C GLY A 7 -10.08 38.66 -19.01
N ALA A 8 -10.85 37.57 -18.85
CA ALA A 8 -11.96 37.53 -17.88
C ALA A 8 -11.45 37.63 -16.43
N ILE A 9 -10.33 36.95 -16.09
CA ILE A 9 -9.71 37.07 -14.76
C ILE A 9 -9.25 38.52 -14.50
N VAL A 10 -8.58 39.15 -15.46
CA VAL A 10 -8.13 40.55 -15.33
C VAL A 10 -9.31 41.49 -15.14
N ALA A 11 -10.37 41.34 -15.95
CA ALA A 11 -11.60 42.12 -15.80
C ALA A 11 -12.25 41.91 -14.43
N ALA A 12 -12.33 40.66 -13.97
CA ALA A 12 -12.84 40.33 -12.66
C ALA A 12 -12.01 40.98 -11.52
N ALA A 13 -10.69 41.05 -11.66
CA ALA A 13 -9.84 41.73 -10.67
C ALA A 13 -10.15 43.23 -10.58
N PHE A 14 -10.29 43.89 -11.73
CA PHE A 14 -10.63 45.33 -11.77
C PHE A 14 -12.04 45.62 -11.23
N ILE A 15 -13.03 44.80 -11.61
CA ILE A 15 -14.41 44.95 -11.14
C ILE A 15 -14.46 44.71 -9.62
N SER A 16 -13.82 43.67 -9.14
CA SER A 16 -13.81 43.35 -7.70
C SER A 16 -13.10 44.40 -6.87
N TYR A 17 -12.00 44.98 -7.38
CA TYR A 17 -11.32 46.11 -6.75
C TYR A 17 -12.23 47.33 -6.65
N GLY A 18 -12.90 47.70 -7.75
CA GLY A 18 -13.86 48.84 -7.78
C GLY A 18 -15.01 48.63 -6.80
N LEU A 19 -15.57 47.42 -6.71
CA LEU A 19 -16.62 47.10 -5.74
C LEU A 19 -16.12 47.19 -4.29
N GLY A 20 -14.88 46.76 -4.00
CA GLY A 20 -14.24 46.91 -2.69
C GLY A 20 -14.12 48.39 -2.30
N LEU A 21 -13.66 49.25 -3.20
CA LEU A 21 -13.57 50.70 -2.96
C LEU A 21 -14.97 51.36 -2.77
N ALA A 22 -15.98 50.81 -3.42
CA ALA A 22 -17.39 51.24 -3.22
C ALA A 22 -18.01 50.77 -1.90
N GLY A 23 -17.23 50.08 -1.05
CA GLY A 23 -17.69 49.65 0.30
C GLY A 23 -18.29 48.25 0.35
N PHE A 24 -18.27 47.46 -0.73
CA PHE A 24 -18.76 46.09 -0.73
C PHE A 24 -17.67 45.12 -0.25
N PHE A 25 -17.84 44.49 0.88
CA PHE A 25 -16.88 43.52 1.45
C PHE A 25 -16.52 42.38 0.50
N TRP A 26 -17.49 41.85 -0.22
CA TRP A 26 -17.29 40.78 -1.21
C TRP A 26 -16.37 41.20 -2.37
N GLY A 27 -16.28 42.51 -2.66
CA GLY A 27 -15.32 43.05 -3.63
C GLY A 27 -13.88 42.75 -3.23
N TRP A 28 -13.52 42.87 -1.95
CA TRP A 28 -12.18 42.57 -1.47
C TRP A 28 -11.87 41.07 -1.52
N ILE A 29 -12.85 40.20 -1.26
CA ILE A 29 -12.67 38.74 -1.40
C ILE A 29 -12.44 38.38 -2.86
N GLY A 30 -13.26 38.92 -3.78
CA GLY A 30 -13.08 38.71 -5.22
C GLY A 30 -11.70 39.19 -5.71
N PHE A 31 -11.27 40.35 -5.24
CA PHE A 31 -9.94 40.89 -5.58
C PHE A 31 -8.81 40.04 -5.02
N ALA A 32 -8.92 39.53 -3.78
CA ALA A 32 -7.93 38.67 -3.16
C ALA A 32 -7.73 37.35 -3.92
N ILE A 33 -8.73 36.87 -4.66
CA ILE A 33 -8.65 35.70 -5.52
C ILE A 33 -8.14 36.07 -6.92
N ALA A 34 -8.71 37.11 -7.53
CA ALA A 34 -8.44 37.45 -8.93
C ALA A 34 -7.08 38.12 -9.13
N ALA A 35 -6.56 38.89 -8.16
CA ALA A 35 -5.27 39.57 -8.27
C ALA A 35 -4.08 38.57 -8.33
N PRO A 36 -3.94 37.55 -7.45
CA PRO A 36 -2.90 36.54 -7.59
C PRO A 36 -2.98 35.76 -8.91
N LEU A 37 -4.19 35.43 -9.38
CA LEU A 37 -4.39 34.76 -10.67
C LEU A 37 -3.99 35.64 -11.83
N THR A 38 -4.23 36.95 -11.73
CA THR A 38 -3.77 37.92 -12.73
C THR A 38 -2.24 37.99 -12.77
N LEU A 39 -1.59 38.05 -11.60
CA LEU A 39 -0.12 38.06 -11.52
C LEU A 39 0.48 36.76 -12.08
N LEU A 40 -0.12 35.63 -11.77
CA LEU A 40 0.27 34.33 -12.33
C LEU A 40 0.14 34.33 -13.85
N GLY A 41 -0.96 34.83 -14.40
CA GLY A 41 -1.17 34.90 -15.83
C GLY A 41 -0.21 35.83 -16.54
N ILE A 42 0.18 36.96 -15.92
CA ILE A 42 1.24 37.83 -16.42
C ILE A 42 2.58 37.10 -16.46
N TRP A 43 2.93 36.39 -15.38
CA TRP A 43 4.13 35.54 -15.32
C TRP A 43 4.13 34.48 -16.42
N ASP A 44 2.99 33.81 -16.65
CA ASP A 44 2.83 32.80 -17.70
C ASP A 44 3.11 33.36 -19.08
N LEU A 45 2.72 34.60 -19.34
CA LEU A 45 2.97 35.30 -20.62
C LEU A 45 4.45 35.63 -20.83
N ILE A 46 5.17 36.01 -19.77
CA ILE A 46 6.55 36.48 -19.83
C ILE A 46 7.56 35.32 -19.84
N GLN A 47 7.27 34.23 -19.14
CA GLN A 47 8.18 33.09 -19.04
C GLN A 47 8.39 32.39 -20.40
N ASN A 48 9.61 31.84 -20.62
CA ASN A 48 10.00 31.21 -21.88
C ASN A 48 10.11 29.69 -21.83
N ARG A 49 9.93 29.09 -20.62
CA ARG A 49 10.14 27.65 -20.40
C ARG A 49 9.01 26.79 -20.93
N HIS A 50 7.77 27.25 -20.80
CA HIS A 50 6.58 26.46 -21.11
C HIS A 50 5.68 27.20 -22.13
N SER A 51 5.69 26.77 -23.38
CA SER A 51 4.86 27.34 -24.44
C SER A 51 3.35 27.19 -24.17
N LEU A 52 2.95 26.11 -23.47
CA LEU A 52 1.54 25.90 -23.11
C LEU A 52 1.02 26.98 -22.15
N LEU A 53 1.78 27.31 -21.09
CA LEU A 53 1.41 28.39 -20.16
C LEU A 53 1.29 29.73 -20.87
N ARG A 54 2.23 30.05 -21.76
CA ARG A 54 2.22 31.28 -22.54
C ARG A 54 1.03 31.38 -23.49
N ASN A 55 0.56 30.27 -24.05
CA ASN A 55 -0.60 30.22 -24.93
C ASN A 55 -1.94 30.23 -24.19
N TYR A 56 -1.99 29.70 -22.99
CA TYR A 56 -3.19 29.55 -22.15
C TYR A 56 -2.88 29.95 -20.71
N PRO A 57 -2.64 31.27 -20.43
CA PRO A 57 -2.25 31.73 -19.11
C PRO A 57 -3.27 31.31 -18.05
N VAL A 58 -2.78 30.96 -16.87
CA VAL A 58 -3.54 30.46 -15.71
C VAL A 58 -4.16 29.08 -15.95
N ILE A 59 -5.04 28.97 -16.95
CA ILE A 59 -5.82 27.73 -17.17
C ILE A 59 -4.93 26.52 -17.52
N ALA A 60 -3.77 26.74 -18.15
CA ALA A 60 -2.87 25.66 -18.51
C ALA A 60 -2.27 24.94 -17.27
N HIS A 61 -2.23 25.58 -16.09
CA HIS A 61 -1.81 24.93 -14.85
C HIS A 61 -2.72 23.77 -14.45
N MET A 62 -3.99 23.79 -14.86
CA MET A 62 -4.93 22.69 -14.64
C MET A 62 -4.45 21.37 -15.26
N ARG A 63 -3.69 21.45 -16.37
CA ARG A 63 -3.11 20.27 -16.99
C ARG A 63 -2.18 19.52 -16.02
N TRP A 64 -1.25 20.21 -15.39
CA TRP A 64 -0.32 19.58 -14.43
C TRP A 64 -1.03 19.12 -13.18
N LEU A 65 -2.05 19.86 -12.73
CA LEU A 65 -2.91 19.42 -11.64
C LEU A 65 -3.56 18.07 -11.98
N PHE A 66 -4.18 17.95 -13.17
CA PHE A 66 -4.81 16.70 -13.60
C PHE A 66 -3.79 15.60 -13.89
N GLU A 67 -2.62 15.93 -14.41
CA GLU A 67 -1.53 14.95 -14.54
C GLU A 67 -1.04 14.44 -13.18
N GLY A 68 -0.97 15.32 -12.18
CA GLY A 68 -0.57 14.96 -10.81
C GLY A 68 -1.56 14.04 -10.10
N ILE A 69 -2.86 14.29 -10.25
CA ILE A 69 -3.91 13.47 -9.62
C ILE A 69 -4.38 12.29 -10.50
N ARG A 70 -3.83 12.16 -11.71
CA ARG A 70 -4.19 11.09 -12.65
C ARG A 70 -3.98 9.68 -12.09
N PRO A 71 -2.86 9.38 -11.38
CA PRO A 71 -2.66 8.04 -10.82
C PRO A 71 -3.76 7.64 -9.86
N GLU A 72 -4.16 8.55 -8.97
CA GLU A 72 -5.21 8.33 -7.97
C GLU A 72 -6.58 8.18 -8.64
N ILE A 73 -6.89 9.06 -9.60
CA ILE A 73 -8.15 8.97 -10.35
C ILE A 73 -8.22 7.63 -11.09
N ARG A 74 -7.13 7.25 -11.76
CA ARG A 74 -7.10 5.97 -12.48
C ARG A 74 -7.24 4.79 -11.53
N GLN A 75 -6.52 4.81 -10.40
CA GLN A 75 -6.51 3.71 -9.44
C GLN A 75 -7.86 3.52 -8.73
N TYR A 76 -8.55 4.62 -8.41
CA TYR A 76 -9.75 4.56 -7.57
C TYR A 76 -11.07 4.73 -8.32
N LEU A 77 -11.06 5.37 -9.51
CA LEU A 77 -12.29 5.77 -10.18
C LEU A 77 -12.46 5.24 -11.61
N ILE A 78 -11.35 5.01 -12.34
CA ILE A 78 -11.41 4.73 -13.80
C ILE A 78 -10.95 3.31 -14.12
N GLU A 79 -10.33 2.62 -13.17
CA GLU A 79 -9.80 1.29 -13.41
C GLU A 79 -10.92 0.27 -13.66
N SER A 80 -10.81 -0.48 -14.75
CA SER A 80 -11.68 -1.62 -15.03
C SER A 80 -11.44 -2.74 -14.01
N ASP A 81 -12.50 -3.47 -13.67
CA ASP A 81 -12.42 -4.56 -12.68
C ASP A 81 -11.46 -5.69 -13.09
N ALA A 82 -11.15 -5.81 -14.38
CA ALA A 82 -10.29 -6.86 -14.92
C ALA A 82 -8.88 -6.41 -15.34
N ASP A 83 -8.57 -5.11 -15.32
CA ASP A 83 -7.35 -4.57 -15.97
C ASP A 83 -6.13 -4.43 -15.04
N ALA A 84 -6.31 -4.54 -13.72
CA ALA A 84 -5.23 -4.29 -12.78
C ALA A 84 -4.35 -5.52 -12.51
N PHE A 85 -3.05 -5.28 -12.37
CA PHE A 85 -2.07 -6.30 -11.98
C PHE A 85 -1.37 -5.89 -10.68
N PRO A 86 -0.97 -6.83 -9.79
CA PRO A 86 -1.16 -8.29 -9.86
C PRO A 86 -2.58 -8.74 -9.50
N PHE A 87 -3.40 -7.87 -8.88
CA PHE A 87 -4.77 -8.14 -8.48
C PHE A 87 -5.73 -7.18 -9.17
N ASN A 88 -6.70 -7.71 -9.87
CA ASN A 88 -7.72 -6.90 -10.53
C ASN A 88 -8.69 -6.25 -9.52
N ARG A 89 -9.53 -5.35 -10.01
CA ARG A 89 -10.47 -4.62 -9.17
C ARG A 89 -11.45 -5.51 -8.42
N GLU A 90 -11.94 -6.57 -9.08
CA GLU A 90 -12.86 -7.55 -8.49
C GLU A 90 -12.22 -8.21 -7.25
N GLN A 91 -10.98 -8.69 -7.39
CA GLN A 91 -10.23 -9.31 -6.29
C GLN A 91 -9.97 -8.32 -5.13
N ARG A 92 -9.59 -7.08 -5.45
CA ARG A 92 -9.39 -6.05 -4.43
C ARG A 92 -10.68 -5.65 -3.74
N SER A 93 -11.79 -5.55 -4.50
CA SER A 93 -13.11 -5.22 -3.96
C SER A 93 -13.57 -6.27 -2.94
N LEU A 94 -13.34 -7.56 -3.23
CA LEU A 94 -13.63 -8.64 -2.29
C LEU A 94 -12.86 -8.47 -0.97
N VAL A 95 -11.56 -8.16 -1.04
CA VAL A 95 -10.73 -7.93 0.16
C VAL A 95 -11.25 -6.74 0.96
N TYR A 96 -11.61 -5.63 0.30
CA TYR A 96 -12.14 -4.45 0.99
C TYR A 96 -13.50 -4.71 1.65
N GLN A 97 -14.40 -5.43 0.99
CA GLN A 97 -15.71 -5.81 1.57
C GLN A 97 -15.51 -6.70 2.81
N ARG A 98 -14.63 -7.70 2.73
CA ARG A 98 -14.30 -8.57 3.85
C ARG A 98 -13.66 -7.81 5.02
N ALA A 99 -12.72 -6.91 4.74
CA ALA A 99 -12.08 -6.08 5.75
C ALA A 99 -13.05 -5.15 6.47
N LYS A 100 -14.06 -4.65 5.76
CA LYS A 100 -15.13 -3.79 6.32
C LYS A 100 -16.29 -4.58 6.91
N GLN A 101 -16.30 -5.90 6.75
CA GLN A 101 -17.44 -6.77 7.13
C GLN A 101 -18.76 -6.38 6.44
N GLU A 102 -18.66 -5.85 5.23
CA GLU A 102 -19.81 -5.51 4.41
C GLU A 102 -20.40 -6.79 3.77
N GLN A 103 -21.71 -6.78 3.59
CA GLN A 103 -22.39 -7.86 2.89
C GLN A 103 -21.98 -7.86 1.43
N GLU A 104 -21.67 -9.04 0.88
CA GLU A 104 -21.35 -9.20 -0.51
C GLU A 104 -22.60 -8.95 -1.38
N THR A 105 -22.51 -7.97 -2.28
CA THR A 105 -23.63 -7.56 -3.13
C THR A 105 -23.51 -8.08 -4.56
N VAL A 106 -22.37 -8.71 -4.91
CA VAL A 106 -22.12 -9.25 -6.24
C VAL A 106 -22.68 -10.67 -6.33
N PRO A 107 -23.47 -11.01 -7.37
CA PRO A 107 -23.95 -12.37 -7.57
C PRO A 107 -22.82 -13.38 -7.71
N PHE A 108 -23.08 -14.66 -7.40
CA PHE A 108 -22.14 -15.73 -7.65
C PHE A 108 -21.79 -15.81 -9.14
N GLY A 109 -20.50 -15.84 -9.44
CA GLY A 109 -19.97 -15.89 -10.78
C GLY A 109 -18.71 -15.02 -10.90
N THR A 110 -18.17 -14.95 -12.10
CA THR A 110 -17.05 -14.08 -12.44
C THR A 110 -17.41 -13.21 -13.63
N GLN A 111 -16.90 -11.98 -13.65
CA GLN A 111 -16.96 -11.08 -14.81
C GLN A 111 -15.80 -11.32 -15.78
N MET A 112 -14.87 -12.23 -15.42
CA MET A 112 -13.74 -12.56 -16.28
C MET A 112 -14.17 -13.46 -17.44
N ASP A 113 -13.51 -13.29 -18.59
CA ASP A 113 -13.68 -14.20 -19.73
C ASP A 113 -13.03 -15.55 -19.42
N VAL A 114 -13.83 -16.51 -19.01
CA VAL A 114 -13.39 -17.87 -18.66
C VAL A 114 -12.93 -18.70 -19.86
N TYR A 115 -13.22 -18.25 -21.09
CA TYR A 115 -12.77 -18.89 -22.32
C TYR A 115 -11.45 -18.32 -22.85
N LYS A 116 -10.95 -17.26 -22.22
CA LYS A 116 -9.67 -16.66 -22.62
C LYS A 116 -8.53 -17.66 -22.44
N ALA A 117 -7.65 -17.74 -23.44
CA ALA A 117 -6.46 -18.57 -23.35
C ALA A 117 -5.61 -18.20 -22.11
N GLY A 118 -5.22 -19.21 -21.33
CA GLY A 118 -4.50 -19.02 -20.06
C GLY A 118 -5.38 -18.86 -18.83
N TYR A 119 -6.73 -18.89 -18.96
CA TYR A 119 -7.60 -18.96 -17.81
C TYR A 119 -7.42 -20.30 -17.07
N GLY A 120 -7.09 -20.25 -15.79
CA GLY A 120 -6.91 -21.44 -14.94
C GLY A 120 -8.19 -21.79 -14.18
N TYR A 121 -8.54 -23.07 -14.16
CA TYR A 121 -9.66 -23.59 -13.38
C TYR A 121 -9.34 -24.97 -12.82
N PHE A 122 -10.03 -25.34 -11.74
CA PHE A 122 -9.98 -26.69 -11.20
C PHE A 122 -11.10 -27.54 -11.76
N THR A 123 -10.79 -28.78 -12.11
CA THR A 123 -11.82 -29.76 -12.48
C THR A 123 -12.41 -30.40 -11.24
N HIS A 124 -13.69 -30.77 -11.31
CA HIS A 124 -14.33 -31.54 -10.26
C HIS A 124 -13.78 -32.97 -10.21
N SER A 125 -13.65 -33.53 -9.00
CA SER A 125 -13.39 -34.94 -8.83
C SER A 125 -14.67 -35.77 -9.07
N LEU A 126 -14.53 -36.88 -9.77
CA LEU A 126 -15.62 -37.85 -9.93
C LEU A 126 -15.92 -38.63 -8.64
N ALA A 127 -14.97 -38.66 -7.72
CA ALA A 127 -15.09 -39.30 -6.41
C ALA A 127 -14.63 -38.34 -5.31
N PRO A 128 -15.46 -37.32 -4.96
CA PRO A 128 -15.09 -36.34 -3.96
C PRO A 128 -15.02 -36.99 -2.57
N VAL A 129 -14.01 -36.59 -1.80
CA VAL A 129 -13.86 -36.99 -0.40
C VAL A 129 -14.15 -35.78 0.47
N HIS A 130 -15.05 -35.94 1.43
CA HIS A 130 -15.27 -34.92 2.46
C HIS A 130 -14.17 -35.04 3.51
N PRO A 131 -13.38 -33.96 3.75
CA PRO A 131 -12.38 -34.00 4.81
C PRO A 131 -13.05 -34.14 6.18
N GLU A 132 -12.53 -35.00 7.03
CA GLU A 132 -13.06 -35.20 8.39
C GLU A 132 -12.99 -33.95 9.25
N ASN A 133 -12.00 -33.09 8.99
CA ASN A 133 -11.89 -31.75 9.58
C ASN A 133 -11.41 -30.74 8.55
N SER A 134 -11.73 -29.47 8.78
CA SER A 134 -11.29 -28.34 7.94
C SER A 134 -10.02 -27.66 8.47
N ASN A 135 -9.41 -28.18 9.54
CA ASN A 135 -8.23 -27.60 10.16
C ASN A 135 -6.96 -28.16 9.51
N PHE A 136 -6.61 -27.65 8.34
CA PHE A 136 -5.44 -28.07 7.58
C PHE A 136 -4.16 -27.53 8.22
N ARG A 137 -3.50 -28.36 9.03
CA ARG A 137 -2.23 -28.04 9.68
C ARG A 137 -1.19 -29.10 9.38
N ARG A 138 0.06 -28.68 9.45
CA ARG A 138 1.22 -29.57 9.32
C ARG A 138 2.13 -29.42 10.53
N ARG A 139 2.49 -30.52 11.15
CA ARG A 139 3.46 -30.52 12.23
C ARG A 139 4.86 -30.27 11.69
N VAL A 140 5.53 -29.26 12.24
CA VAL A 140 6.92 -28.89 11.99
C VAL A 140 7.71 -29.14 13.27
N GLY A 141 8.94 -29.62 13.10
CA GLY A 141 9.80 -30.08 14.18
C GLY A 141 10.09 -31.59 14.04
N GLY A 142 11.38 -31.94 14.00
CA GLY A 142 11.85 -33.33 13.94
C GLY A 142 11.67 -34.07 15.28
N PRO A 143 12.10 -35.35 15.35
CA PRO A 143 11.98 -36.15 16.56
C PRO A 143 12.74 -35.57 17.76
N ASP A 144 13.78 -34.80 17.52
CA ASP A 144 14.58 -34.13 18.57
C ASP A 144 14.05 -32.76 18.97
N CYS A 145 12.97 -32.27 18.32
CA CYS A 145 12.37 -30.98 18.64
C CYS A 145 11.46 -31.12 19.88
N THR A 146 11.82 -30.43 20.96
CA THR A 146 11.06 -30.46 22.22
C THR A 146 9.77 -29.62 22.16
N GLN A 147 9.65 -28.70 21.21
CA GLN A 147 8.48 -27.82 21.05
C GLN A 147 8.04 -27.78 19.57
N PRO A 148 7.54 -28.89 19.02
CA PRO A 148 7.05 -28.92 17.66
C PRO A 148 5.81 -28.02 17.52
N TYR A 149 5.65 -27.42 16.33
CA TYR A 149 4.58 -26.49 16.02
C TYR A 149 3.67 -27.01 14.91
N ASP A 150 2.36 -26.97 15.15
CA ASP A 150 1.37 -27.34 14.14
C ASP A 150 0.99 -26.09 13.33
N ILE A 151 1.75 -25.83 12.26
CA ILE A 151 1.61 -24.66 11.42
C ILE A 151 0.42 -24.79 10.47
N SER A 152 -0.31 -23.70 10.25
CA SER A 152 -1.34 -23.61 9.21
C SER A 152 -0.72 -23.73 7.82
N LEU A 153 -1.47 -24.20 6.82
CA LEU A 153 -1.03 -24.18 5.42
C LEU A 153 -0.98 -22.76 4.84
N LEU A 154 -1.78 -21.84 5.38
CA LEU A 154 -1.76 -20.43 5.03
C LEU A 154 -1.16 -19.62 6.18
N ASN A 155 -0.12 -18.84 5.90
CA ASN A 155 0.54 -17.99 6.87
C ASN A 155 0.85 -16.63 6.23
N ILE A 156 1.13 -15.63 7.05
CA ILE A 156 1.53 -14.31 6.56
C ILE A 156 3.01 -14.33 6.21
N SER A 157 3.32 -13.98 4.97
CA SER A 157 4.69 -13.91 4.45
C SER A 157 5.51 -12.82 5.11
N GLY A 158 6.84 -12.98 5.11
CA GLY A 158 7.81 -12.05 5.67
C GLY A 158 7.76 -10.67 5.02
N MET A 159 7.37 -9.69 5.82
CA MET A 159 7.35 -8.27 5.47
C MET A 159 7.90 -7.47 6.64
N SER A 160 9.10 -6.90 6.48
CA SER A 160 9.79 -6.21 7.57
C SER A 160 9.07 -4.96 8.03
N PHE A 161 9.03 -4.72 9.35
CA PHE A 161 8.73 -3.40 9.87
C PHE A 161 9.77 -2.40 9.35
N GLY A 162 9.28 -1.29 8.83
CA GLY A 162 10.10 -0.32 8.11
C GLY A 162 9.92 -0.39 6.58
N ALA A 163 9.72 -1.60 6.02
CA ALA A 163 9.21 -1.75 4.65
C ALA A 163 7.70 -1.53 4.58
N ILE A 164 6.97 -1.97 5.61
CA ILE A 164 5.55 -1.66 5.81
C ILE A 164 5.34 -0.91 7.12
N SER A 165 4.20 -0.24 7.25
CA SER A 165 3.90 0.61 8.41
C SER A 165 3.62 -0.18 9.69
N ALA A 166 3.72 0.48 10.84
CA ALA A 166 3.34 -0.06 12.14
C ALA A 166 1.90 -0.60 12.15
N ASN A 167 0.95 0.18 11.60
CA ASN A 167 -0.45 -0.23 11.52
C ASN A 167 -0.64 -1.48 10.66
N ALA A 168 0.14 -1.64 9.59
CA ALA A 168 0.10 -2.84 8.76
C ALA A 168 0.59 -4.07 9.54
N ILE A 169 1.72 -3.97 10.26
CA ILE A 169 2.23 -5.05 11.12
C ILE A 169 1.20 -5.45 12.17
N GLU A 170 0.59 -4.49 12.86
CA GLU A 170 -0.43 -4.77 13.88
C GLU A 170 -1.67 -5.45 13.29
N ALA A 171 -2.15 -4.98 12.14
CA ALA A 171 -3.29 -5.57 11.46
C ALA A 171 -3.01 -7.03 11.06
N LEU A 172 -1.82 -7.30 10.51
CA LEU A 172 -1.39 -8.62 10.12
C LEU A 172 -1.25 -9.55 11.34
N ASN A 173 -0.60 -9.10 12.41
CA ASN A 173 -0.44 -9.92 13.61
C ASN A 173 -1.78 -10.19 14.31
N ARG A 174 -2.68 -9.22 14.34
CA ARG A 174 -4.05 -9.40 14.83
C ARG A 174 -4.81 -10.42 13.98
N GLY A 175 -4.65 -10.37 12.65
CA GLY A 175 -5.20 -11.36 11.73
C GLY A 175 -4.67 -12.74 12.00
N ALA A 176 -3.37 -12.89 12.22
CA ALA A 176 -2.71 -14.15 12.58
C ALA A 176 -3.27 -14.72 13.89
N ALA A 177 -3.38 -13.90 14.93
CA ALA A 177 -3.96 -14.29 16.21
C ALA A 177 -5.42 -14.76 16.08
N THR A 178 -6.24 -14.03 15.32
CA THR A 178 -7.65 -14.34 15.11
C THR A 178 -7.84 -15.60 14.26
N GLY A 179 -7.03 -15.77 13.22
CA GLY A 179 -7.12 -16.89 12.28
C GLY A 179 -6.34 -18.13 12.73
N GLY A 180 -5.54 -18.04 13.79
CA GLY A 180 -4.73 -19.14 14.31
C GLY A 180 -3.64 -19.58 13.33
N PHE A 181 -2.99 -18.66 12.62
CA PHE A 181 -1.86 -18.92 11.73
C PHE A 181 -0.66 -18.04 12.08
N ALA A 182 0.50 -18.33 11.51
CA ALA A 182 1.72 -17.61 11.85
C ALA A 182 1.92 -16.35 11.02
N HIS A 183 2.61 -15.38 11.63
CA HIS A 183 3.07 -14.14 10.99
C HIS A 183 4.60 -14.14 10.93
N ASP A 184 5.14 -14.17 9.72
CA ASP A 184 6.57 -14.04 9.50
C ASP A 184 6.99 -12.56 9.62
N THR A 185 8.01 -12.32 10.46
CA THR A 185 8.46 -10.95 10.78
C THR A 185 9.16 -10.24 9.63
N GLY A 186 9.60 -10.99 8.62
CA GLY A 186 10.59 -10.50 7.68
C GLY A 186 11.95 -10.26 8.35
N GLU A 187 12.92 -9.84 7.57
CA GLU A 187 14.33 -9.73 7.99
C GLU A 187 14.66 -8.54 8.91
N GLY A 188 13.68 -7.66 9.18
CA GLY A 188 13.80 -6.56 10.15
C GLY A 188 13.67 -6.97 11.61
N SER A 189 13.50 -8.27 11.89
CA SER A 189 13.26 -8.82 13.24
C SER A 189 11.91 -8.44 13.87
N ILE A 190 11.73 -8.84 15.10
CA ILE A 190 10.50 -8.65 15.88
C ILE A 190 10.45 -7.22 16.41
N SER A 191 9.44 -6.47 15.97
CA SER A 191 9.15 -5.14 16.52
C SER A 191 8.13 -5.20 17.67
N SER A 192 7.98 -4.10 18.40
CA SER A 192 6.94 -3.96 19.43
C SER A 192 5.52 -4.14 18.86
N TYR A 193 5.34 -3.84 17.58
CA TYR A 193 4.05 -3.97 16.89
C TYR A 193 3.66 -5.43 16.63
N HIS A 194 4.62 -6.33 16.38
CA HIS A 194 4.40 -7.77 16.29
C HIS A 194 3.90 -8.39 17.60
N ARG A 195 4.21 -7.76 18.74
CA ARG A 195 3.89 -8.30 20.06
C ARG A 195 2.51 -7.91 20.58
N ARG A 196 1.88 -6.89 20.00
CA ARG A 196 0.66 -6.28 20.56
C ARG A 196 -0.55 -7.21 20.60
N HIS A 197 -0.66 -8.13 19.67
CA HIS A 197 -1.83 -9.00 19.55
C HIS A 197 -1.56 -10.46 19.84
N GLY A 198 -0.31 -10.83 20.11
CA GLY A 198 0.07 -12.19 20.55
C GLY A 198 -0.10 -13.27 19.46
N GLY A 199 -0.19 -12.90 18.18
CA GLY A 199 -0.21 -13.88 17.09
C GLY A 199 1.14 -14.58 16.98
N ASP A 200 1.11 -15.89 16.68
CA ASP A 200 2.31 -16.72 16.53
C ASP A 200 3.28 -16.12 15.50
N LEU A 201 4.57 -16.12 15.81
CA LEU A 201 5.60 -15.53 14.97
C LEU A 201 6.52 -16.59 14.37
N ILE A 202 6.88 -16.38 13.10
CA ILE A 202 8.07 -16.95 12.47
C ILE A 202 9.11 -15.83 12.46
N TRP A 203 10.18 -16.00 13.23
CA TRP A 203 11.25 -15.01 13.27
C TRP A 203 12.23 -15.23 12.11
N GLN A 204 12.23 -14.31 11.15
CA GLN A 204 13.13 -14.40 10.01
C GLN A 204 14.45 -13.68 10.28
N ILE A 205 15.55 -14.36 9.99
CA ILE A 205 16.91 -13.84 10.10
C ILE A 205 17.54 -13.81 8.71
N ALA A 206 18.18 -12.70 8.36
CA ALA A 206 18.93 -12.54 7.13
C ALA A 206 20.33 -11.97 7.41
N SER A 207 21.03 -11.49 6.39
CA SER A 207 22.40 -10.99 6.47
C SER A 207 22.63 -9.85 7.47
N GLY A 208 21.57 -9.12 7.87
CA GLY A 208 21.65 -8.05 8.87
C GLY A 208 21.61 -8.52 10.32
N TYR A 209 21.36 -9.81 10.58
CA TYR A 209 21.24 -10.42 11.93
C TYR A 209 20.35 -9.65 12.90
N PHE A 210 19.34 -8.94 12.41
CA PHE A 210 18.45 -8.16 13.26
C PHE A 210 17.75 -9.06 14.30
N GLY A 211 17.80 -8.62 15.57
CA GLY A 211 17.30 -9.38 16.71
C GLY A 211 18.31 -10.32 17.37
N CYS A 212 19.44 -10.58 16.72
CA CYS A 212 20.54 -11.39 17.26
C CYS A 212 21.92 -10.93 16.80
N ARG A 213 22.17 -9.62 16.79
CA ARG A 213 23.46 -9.06 16.39
C ARG A 213 24.16 -8.35 17.55
N THR A 214 25.49 -8.33 17.50
CA THR A 214 26.34 -7.47 18.32
C THR A 214 26.23 -6.02 17.87
N ASP A 215 26.80 -5.08 18.62
CA ASP A 215 26.84 -3.66 18.25
C ASP A 215 27.67 -3.44 16.98
N ASP A 216 28.65 -4.31 16.73
CA ASP A 216 29.45 -4.32 15.49
C ASP A 216 28.76 -5.01 14.31
N GLY A 217 27.51 -5.45 14.48
CA GLY A 217 26.69 -6.05 13.42
C GLY A 217 26.94 -7.55 13.17
N MET A 218 27.74 -8.22 14.00
CA MET A 218 28.01 -9.66 13.89
C MET A 218 26.95 -10.51 14.59
N PHE A 219 26.91 -11.79 14.31
CA PHE A 219 26.01 -12.75 14.96
C PHE A 219 26.35 -12.91 16.45
N ASP A 220 25.31 -12.84 17.30
CA ASP A 220 25.39 -13.00 18.74
C ASP A 220 24.56 -14.25 19.15
N PRO A 221 25.22 -15.36 19.57
CA PRO A 221 24.52 -16.58 19.95
C PRO A 221 23.61 -16.44 21.18
N GLU A 222 23.96 -15.59 22.14
CA GLU A 222 23.18 -15.39 23.36
C GLU A 222 21.89 -14.64 23.06
N LYS A 223 21.99 -13.55 22.28
CA LYS A 223 20.81 -12.81 21.79
C LYS A 223 19.93 -13.68 20.91
N PHE A 224 20.54 -14.54 20.08
CA PHE A 224 19.78 -15.50 19.27
C PHE A 224 18.99 -16.45 20.16
N ALA A 225 19.64 -17.09 21.13
CA ALA A 225 18.99 -18.03 22.04
C ALA A 225 17.85 -17.35 22.83
N ALA A 226 18.07 -16.13 23.32
CA ALA A 226 17.06 -15.37 24.05
C ALA A 226 15.83 -15.04 23.18
N THR A 227 16.03 -14.62 21.92
CA THR A 227 14.94 -14.30 21.00
C THR A 227 14.20 -15.57 20.55
N ALA A 228 14.94 -16.65 20.26
CA ALA A 228 14.34 -17.92 19.85
C ALA A 228 13.54 -18.60 20.97
N ALA A 229 13.88 -18.34 22.24
CA ALA A 229 13.16 -18.86 23.40
C ALA A 229 11.86 -18.10 23.72
N ASP A 230 11.56 -17.01 23.02
CA ASP A 230 10.33 -16.25 23.22
C ASP A 230 9.09 -17.10 22.91
N PRO A 231 8.10 -17.17 23.83
CA PRO A 231 6.92 -18.01 23.64
C PRO A 231 6.08 -17.71 22.40
N GLN A 232 6.14 -16.48 21.90
CA GLN A 232 5.44 -16.06 20.68
C GLN A 232 6.15 -16.54 19.41
N VAL A 233 7.47 -16.81 19.50
CA VAL A 233 8.29 -17.33 18.39
C VAL A 233 8.09 -18.83 18.28
N LYS A 234 7.46 -19.29 17.21
CA LYS A 234 7.19 -20.72 16.97
C LYS A 234 8.20 -21.36 16.05
N MET A 235 8.81 -20.56 15.19
CA MET A 235 9.80 -21.01 14.21
C MET A 235 10.84 -19.90 13.99
N VAL A 236 12.04 -20.34 13.60
CA VAL A 236 13.08 -19.44 13.09
C VAL A 236 13.31 -19.77 11.63
N GLU A 237 13.30 -18.75 10.77
CA GLU A 237 13.57 -18.86 9.35
C GLU A 237 14.89 -18.17 9.01
N LEU A 238 15.79 -18.88 8.36
CA LEU A 238 17.05 -18.33 7.86
C LEU A 238 16.90 -18.02 6.37
N LYS A 239 16.91 -16.73 6.03
CA LYS A 239 16.84 -16.24 4.66
C LYS A 239 18.24 -16.13 4.06
N LEU A 240 18.57 -17.03 3.16
CA LEU A 240 19.91 -17.10 2.53
C LEU A 240 20.06 -16.12 1.37
N SER A 241 18.98 -15.85 0.62
CA SER A 241 19.04 -15.02 -0.59
C SER A 241 17.68 -14.39 -0.87
N GLN A 242 17.67 -13.36 -1.72
CA GLN A 242 16.48 -12.69 -2.20
C GLN A 242 16.47 -12.64 -3.72
N GLY A 243 15.27 -12.64 -4.31
CA GLY A 243 15.08 -12.31 -5.73
C GLY A 243 15.37 -10.83 -6.01
N ALA A 244 15.45 -10.49 -7.30
CA ALA A 244 15.56 -9.10 -7.73
C ALA A 244 14.35 -8.29 -7.25
N LYS A 245 14.60 -7.09 -6.70
CA LYS A 245 13.55 -6.17 -6.24
C LYS A 245 13.38 -5.03 -7.24
N PRO A 246 12.15 -4.70 -7.64
CA PRO A 246 11.90 -3.45 -8.34
C PRO A 246 12.05 -2.28 -7.36
N GLY A 247 12.78 -1.23 -7.76
CA GLY A 247 12.98 -0.03 -6.94
C GLY A 247 14.05 -0.17 -5.85
N HIS A 248 13.95 0.69 -4.83
CA HIS A 248 14.97 0.84 -3.78
C HIS A 248 14.66 0.07 -2.48
N GLY A 249 13.82 -0.95 -2.52
CA GLY A 249 13.47 -1.74 -1.34
C GLY A 249 14.64 -2.56 -0.78
N GLY A 250 14.76 -2.63 0.55
CA GLY A 250 15.73 -3.48 1.24
C GLY A 250 17.17 -2.99 1.23
N VAL A 251 17.38 -1.68 1.15
CA VAL A 251 18.69 -1.05 1.33
C VAL A 251 18.91 -0.79 2.83
N LEU A 252 20.00 -1.33 3.38
CA LEU A 252 20.49 -0.90 4.68
C LEU A 252 21.25 0.41 4.46
N PRO A 253 20.85 1.52 5.09
CA PRO A 253 21.66 2.73 5.03
C PRO A 253 23.01 2.45 5.67
N ALA A 254 24.08 2.94 5.05
CA ALA A 254 25.38 2.99 5.70
C ALA A 254 25.25 3.86 6.96
N SER A 255 25.61 3.30 8.09
CA SER A 255 25.65 4.01 9.39
C SER A 255 26.77 5.03 9.41
#